data_a274e32436f331ace18e460b4888441f
#
_entry.id   a274e32436f331ace18e460b4888441f
#
_cell.length_a   1.000
_cell.length_b   1.000
_cell.length_c   1.000
_cell.angle_alpha   90.00
_cell.angle_beta   90.00
_cell.angle_gamma   90.00
#
_symmetry.space_group_name_H-M   'P 1'
#
loop_
_entity.id
_entity.type
_entity.pdbx_description
1 polymer ?
#
loop_
_entity_poly.entity_id
_entity_poly.type
_entity_poly.pdbx_seq_one_letter_code
_entity_poly.pdbx_strand_id
1 'polypeptide(L)'
;MNYVISICDPRALPTLTALCAELSLPVNVVLHAHGTAVRSMLDILGIESNEKRVVMTVANTEKTKRLIEEQKRRLFIGVPGHGIVVAVPIKSIGGGKTVAFLNGNQQPAKYTPELNYSYELIVAIANEGRTDQVMNAARAAGAAGGTVLHGKGTGSENAEKFYNVSIASEKEVILIVAKAE
;
A
#
# COMPACT_ATOMS: atom_id res chain seq x y z
N MET A 1 -10.19 -3.59 8.94
CA MET A 1 -9.28 -3.68 7.78
C MET A 1 -8.08 -2.79 8.03
N ASN A 2 -6.94 -3.16 7.48
CA ASN A 2 -5.70 -2.40 7.62
C ASN A 2 -5.11 -2.09 6.24
N TYR A 3 -4.49 -0.94 6.15
CA TYR A 3 -3.62 -0.58 5.05
C TYR A 3 -2.20 -0.98 5.44
N VAL A 4 -1.65 -1.96 4.73
CA VAL A 4 -0.35 -2.53 5.04
C VAL A 4 0.67 -1.96 4.06
N ILE A 5 1.69 -1.32 4.61
CA ILE A 5 2.80 -0.73 3.87
C ILE A 5 4.04 -1.53 4.20
N SER A 6 4.58 -2.22 3.22
CA SER A 6 5.81 -3.01 3.33
C SER A 6 6.92 -2.32 2.56
N ILE A 7 8.01 -1.98 3.23
CA ILE A 7 9.21 -1.41 2.62
C ILE A 7 10.28 -2.48 2.65
N CYS A 8 10.81 -2.87 1.51
CA CYS A 8 11.76 -3.97 1.42
C CYS A 8 12.88 -3.69 0.41
N ASP A 9 13.91 -4.53 0.45
CA ASP A 9 14.94 -4.57 -0.58
C ASP A 9 14.33 -4.97 -1.94
N PRO A 10 14.80 -4.42 -3.08
CA PRO A 10 14.31 -4.79 -4.40
C PRO A 10 14.30 -6.29 -4.68
N ARG A 11 15.27 -7.04 -4.15
CA ARG A 11 15.38 -8.50 -4.30
C ARG A 11 14.28 -9.26 -3.56
N ALA A 12 13.69 -8.68 -2.54
CA ALA A 12 12.60 -9.28 -1.77
C ALA A 12 11.22 -9.12 -2.45
N LEU A 13 11.10 -8.23 -3.43
CA LEU A 13 9.82 -7.91 -4.07
C LEU A 13 9.11 -9.14 -4.68
N PRO A 14 9.79 -10.04 -5.43
CA PRO A 14 9.11 -11.23 -5.99
C PRO A 14 8.50 -12.13 -4.91
N THR A 15 9.23 -12.33 -3.81
CA THR A 15 8.74 -13.14 -2.68
C THR A 15 7.56 -12.47 -1.98
N LEU A 16 7.61 -11.14 -1.82
CA LEU A 16 6.53 -10.38 -1.19
C LEU A 16 5.25 -10.38 -2.05
N THR A 17 5.38 -10.22 -3.35
CA THR A 17 4.22 -10.26 -4.26
C THR A 17 3.61 -11.67 -4.34
N ALA A 18 4.43 -12.72 -4.36
CA ALA A 18 3.96 -14.09 -4.27
C ALA A 18 3.20 -14.36 -2.96
N LEU A 19 3.72 -13.88 -1.84
CA LEU A 19 3.07 -13.98 -0.54
C LEU A 19 1.70 -13.26 -0.52
N CYS A 20 1.62 -12.08 -1.12
CA CYS A 20 0.35 -11.38 -1.26
C CYS A 20 -0.67 -12.18 -2.09
N ALA A 21 -0.22 -12.85 -3.15
CA ALA A 21 -1.06 -13.72 -3.97
C ALA A 21 -1.52 -14.95 -3.18
N GLU A 22 -0.62 -15.64 -2.44
CA GLU A 22 -0.94 -16.79 -1.57
C GLU A 22 -2.02 -16.43 -0.53
N LEU A 23 -1.98 -15.22 0.00
CA LEU A 23 -2.96 -14.71 0.96
C LEU A 23 -4.21 -14.12 0.31
N SER A 24 -4.34 -14.20 -1.01
CA SER A 24 -5.44 -13.58 -1.78
C SER A 24 -5.64 -12.11 -1.41
N LEU A 25 -4.56 -11.34 -1.51
CA LEU A 25 -4.56 -9.88 -1.33
C LEU A 25 -4.54 -9.22 -2.72
N PRO A 26 -5.70 -8.78 -3.23
CA PRO A 26 -5.87 -8.44 -4.65
C PRO A 26 -5.35 -7.05 -5.03
N VAL A 27 -5.21 -6.16 -4.05
CA VAL A 27 -4.77 -4.79 -4.30
C VAL A 27 -3.34 -4.61 -3.81
N ASN A 28 -2.43 -4.52 -4.75
CA ASN A 28 -1.03 -4.23 -4.48
C ASN A 28 -0.57 -3.09 -5.37
N VAL A 29 0.01 -2.06 -4.75
CA VAL A 29 0.68 -0.96 -5.43
C VAL A 29 2.15 -1.04 -5.09
N VAL A 30 3.02 -1.05 -6.09
CA VAL A 30 4.46 -1.08 -5.91
C VAL A 30 5.05 0.24 -6.34
N LEU A 31 5.83 0.85 -5.44
CA LEU A 31 6.51 2.13 -5.68
C LEU A 31 8.03 1.93 -5.58
N HIS A 32 8.75 2.67 -6.38
CA HIS A 32 10.19 2.84 -6.22
C HIS A 32 10.46 3.82 -5.10
N ALA A 33 11.42 3.50 -4.24
CA ALA A 33 11.80 4.34 -3.11
C ALA A 33 13.30 4.23 -2.84
N HIS A 34 13.81 5.14 -2.04
CA HIS A 34 15.18 5.12 -1.55
C HIS A 34 15.17 5.27 -0.03
N GLY A 35 16.04 4.51 0.62
CA GLY A 35 16.28 4.66 2.05
C GLY A 35 16.98 6.00 2.33
N THR A 36 16.70 6.59 3.49
CA THR A 36 17.29 7.86 3.92
C THR A 36 18.52 7.70 4.81
N ALA A 37 18.97 6.45 5.03
CA ALA A 37 20.15 6.18 5.84
C ALA A 37 21.40 6.79 5.20
N VAL A 38 22.24 7.42 6.02
CA VAL A 38 23.50 8.00 5.58
C VAL A 38 24.51 6.91 5.17
N ARG A 39 25.38 7.21 4.20
CA ARG A 39 26.36 6.24 3.65
C ARG A 39 27.17 5.53 4.73
N SER A 40 27.65 6.26 5.73
CA SER A 40 28.44 5.68 6.83
C SER A 40 27.68 4.59 7.60
N MET A 41 26.38 4.70 7.76
CA MET A 41 25.56 3.65 8.37
C MET A 41 25.33 2.47 7.43
N LEU A 42 25.20 2.72 6.13
CA LEU A 42 25.06 1.67 5.11
C LEU A 42 26.33 0.82 5.07
N ASP A 43 27.51 1.46 5.10
CA ASP A 43 28.81 0.79 5.11
C ASP A 43 29.00 -0.09 6.36
N ILE A 44 28.61 0.42 7.55
CA ILE A 44 28.66 -0.33 8.83
C ILE A 44 27.74 -1.57 8.78
N LEU A 45 26.59 -1.47 8.12
CA LEU A 45 25.63 -2.55 8.01
C LEU A 45 25.87 -3.46 6.79
N GLY A 46 26.89 -3.19 5.97
CA GLY A 46 27.17 -3.96 4.77
C GLY A 46 26.09 -3.84 3.69
N ILE A 47 25.36 -2.72 3.65
CA ILE A 47 24.26 -2.49 2.72
C ILE A 47 24.80 -1.78 1.48
N GLU A 48 24.86 -2.48 0.36
CA GLU A 48 25.40 -1.98 -0.91
C GLU A 48 24.53 -0.93 -1.60
N SER A 49 23.21 -0.95 -1.36
CA SER A 49 22.27 -0.06 -2.03
C SER A 49 21.18 0.41 -1.07
N ASN A 50 20.82 1.69 -1.17
CA ASN A 50 19.68 2.27 -0.45
C ASN A 50 18.37 2.18 -1.23
N GLU A 51 18.36 1.55 -2.42
CA GLU A 51 17.12 1.31 -3.14
C GLU A 51 16.13 0.47 -2.33
N LYS A 52 14.88 0.86 -2.35
CA LYS A 52 13.78 0.16 -1.69
C LYS A 52 12.59 0.02 -2.63
N ARG A 53 11.74 -0.92 -2.30
CA ARG A 53 10.40 -1.05 -2.88
C ARG A 53 9.39 -0.87 -1.78
N VAL A 54 8.38 -0.07 -2.05
CA VAL A 54 7.24 0.09 -1.16
C VAL A 54 6.06 -0.66 -1.77
N VAL A 55 5.55 -1.63 -1.06
CA VAL A 55 4.36 -2.40 -1.46
C VAL A 55 3.23 -2.02 -0.52
N MET A 56 2.16 -1.53 -1.09
CA MET A 56 0.96 -1.13 -0.37
C MET A 56 -0.18 -2.09 -0.69
N THR A 57 -0.81 -2.64 0.33
CA THR A 57 -1.96 -3.55 0.18
C THR A 57 -3.00 -3.30 1.25
N VAL A 58 -4.21 -3.80 1.01
CA VAL A 58 -5.32 -3.75 1.98
C VAL A 58 -5.64 -5.17 2.42
N ALA A 59 -5.71 -5.39 3.73
CA ALA A 59 -5.98 -6.68 4.32
C ALA A 59 -6.92 -6.58 5.52
N ASN A 60 -7.71 -7.62 5.77
CA ASN A 60 -8.41 -7.77 7.04
C ASN A 60 -7.42 -8.09 8.17
N THR A 61 -7.87 -8.06 9.41
CA THR A 61 -7.00 -8.22 10.59
C THR A 61 -6.26 -9.57 10.59
N GLU A 62 -6.91 -10.65 10.18
CA GLU A 62 -6.32 -11.99 10.13
C GLU A 62 -5.22 -12.07 9.08
N LYS A 63 -5.53 -11.66 7.84
CA LYS A 63 -4.56 -11.63 6.74
C LYS A 63 -3.40 -10.69 7.03
N THR A 64 -3.65 -9.56 7.72
CA THR A 64 -2.59 -8.64 8.16
C THR A 64 -1.60 -9.34 9.09
N LYS A 65 -2.09 -10.06 10.11
CA LYS A 65 -1.21 -10.81 11.02
C LYS A 65 -0.38 -11.84 10.26
N ARG A 66 -1.02 -12.66 9.44
CA ARG A 66 -0.33 -13.67 8.62
C ARG A 66 0.69 -13.04 7.68
N LEU A 67 0.35 -11.93 7.01
CA LEU A 67 1.26 -11.22 6.12
C LEU A 67 2.51 -10.72 6.86
N ILE A 68 2.35 -10.16 8.06
CA ILE A 68 3.47 -9.69 8.88
C ILE A 68 4.34 -10.87 9.35
N GLU A 69 3.73 -11.94 9.82
CA GLU A 69 4.44 -13.15 10.28
C GLU A 69 5.26 -13.79 9.16
N GLU A 70 4.65 -13.95 7.97
CA GLU A 70 5.33 -14.53 6.82
C GLU A 70 6.44 -13.62 6.26
N GLN A 71 6.26 -12.30 6.30
CA GLN A 71 7.32 -11.38 5.96
C GLN A 71 8.51 -11.46 6.93
N LYS A 72 8.24 -11.58 8.22
CA LYS A 72 9.31 -11.79 9.21
C LYS A 72 10.06 -13.09 8.92
N ARG A 73 9.34 -14.15 8.62
CA ARG A 73 9.92 -15.48 8.40
C ARG A 73 10.69 -15.60 7.08
N ARG A 74 10.13 -15.10 5.97
CA ARG A 74 10.66 -15.30 4.61
C ARG A 74 11.56 -14.17 4.14
N LEU A 75 11.31 -12.93 4.61
CA LEU A 75 12.00 -11.73 4.15
C LEU A 75 12.87 -11.10 5.23
N PHE A 76 12.86 -11.68 6.44
CA PHE A 76 13.61 -11.16 7.59
C PHE A 76 13.28 -9.70 7.91
N ILE A 77 12.03 -9.28 7.65
CA ILE A 77 11.56 -7.92 7.94
C ILE A 77 11.72 -7.64 9.43
N GLY A 78 12.29 -6.48 9.74
CA GLY A 78 12.65 -6.07 11.10
C GLY A 78 14.13 -6.25 11.43
N VAL A 79 14.89 -6.99 10.62
CA VAL A 79 16.34 -7.00 10.69
C VAL A 79 16.87 -5.73 9.99
N PRO A 80 17.85 -5.02 10.56
CA PRO A 80 18.42 -3.84 9.93
C PRO A 80 18.82 -4.10 8.47
N GLY A 81 18.40 -3.20 7.56
CA GLY A 81 18.65 -3.32 6.12
C GLY A 81 17.60 -4.09 5.33
N HIS A 82 16.89 -5.04 5.93
CA HIS A 82 15.91 -5.88 5.22
C HIS A 82 14.56 -5.19 4.98
N GLY A 83 14.21 -4.21 5.80
CA GLY A 83 12.99 -3.43 5.61
C GLY A 83 12.10 -3.35 6.84
N ILE A 84 10.91 -2.80 6.62
CA ILE A 84 9.90 -2.60 7.67
C ILE A 84 8.51 -2.85 7.09
N VAL A 85 7.60 -3.31 7.93
CA VAL A 85 6.17 -3.41 7.62
C VAL A 85 5.36 -2.66 8.65
N VAL A 86 4.43 -1.84 8.18
CA VAL A 86 3.53 -1.05 9.00
C VAL A 86 2.09 -1.40 8.64
N ALA A 87 1.25 -1.64 9.63
CA ALA A 87 -0.18 -1.82 9.43
C ALA A 87 -0.93 -0.64 10.04
N VAL A 88 -1.64 0.10 9.19
CA VAL A 88 -2.43 1.26 9.59
C VAL A 88 -3.91 0.88 9.58
N PRO A 89 -4.64 1.01 10.68
CA PRO A 89 -6.09 0.77 10.68
C PRO A 89 -6.80 1.71 9.72
N ILE A 90 -7.68 1.15 8.88
CA ILE A 90 -8.50 1.93 7.96
C ILE A 90 -9.78 2.30 8.68
N LYS A 91 -10.02 3.60 8.86
CA LYS A 91 -11.25 4.12 9.46
C LYS A 91 -12.42 4.03 8.48
N SER A 92 -12.17 4.36 7.21
CA SER A 92 -13.19 4.32 6.16
C SER A 92 -12.57 3.94 4.82
N ILE A 93 -13.31 3.25 3.99
CA ILE A 93 -12.90 2.88 2.64
C ILE A 93 -14.10 2.99 1.70
N GLY A 94 -13.97 3.74 0.62
CA GLY A 94 -14.94 3.84 -0.45
C GLY A 94 -14.62 2.85 -1.58
N GLY A 95 -15.62 2.53 -2.40
CA GLY A 95 -15.39 1.70 -3.58
C GLY A 95 -16.34 0.51 -3.75
N GLY A 96 -17.44 0.46 -3.02
CA GLY A 96 -18.54 -0.48 -3.22
C GLY A 96 -18.11 -1.94 -3.44
N LYS A 97 -18.18 -2.43 -4.67
CA LYS A 97 -17.81 -3.81 -5.03
C LYS A 97 -16.36 -4.15 -4.69
N THR A 98 -15.45 -3.19 -4.79
CA THR A 98 -14.04 -3.37 -4.43
C THR A 98 -13.87 -3.63 -2.94
N VAL A 99 -14.65 -2.96 -2.09
CA VAL A 99 -14.60 -3.19 -0.64
C VAL A 99 -15.07 -4.59 -0.28
N ALA A 100 -16.17 -5.06 -0.88
CA ALA A 100 -16.64 -6.43 -0.69
C ALA A 100 -15.59 -7.47 -1.09
N PHE A 101 -14.93 -7.26 -2.22
CA PHE A 101 -13.86 -8.10 -2.71
C PHE A 101 -12.65 -8.13 -1.76
N LEU A 102 -12.21 -6.96 -1.27
CA LEU A 102 -11.11 -6.83 -0.31
C LEU A 102 -11.39 -7.52 1.02
N ASN A 103 -12.65 -7.59 1.39
CA ASN A 103 -13.09 -8.23 2.63
C ASN A 103 -13.46 -9.72 2.46
N GLY A 104 -13.16 -10.32 1.30
CA GLY A 104 -13.50 -11.70 1.01
C GLY A 104 -15.01 -11.98 1.01
N ASN A 105 -15.81 -11.03 0.56
CA ASN A 105 -17.28 -11.04 0.59
C ASN A 105 -17.90 -11.14 2.00
N GLN A 106 -17.10 -10.94 3.04
CA GLN A 106 -17.62 -10.84 4.41
C GLN A 106 -18.18 -9.43 4.67
N GLN A 107 -19.26 -9.35 5.41
CA GLN A 107 -19.79 -8.04 5.84
C GLN A 107 -18.74 -7.33 6.71
N PRO A 108 -18.49 -6.03 6.51
CA PRO A 108 -17.57 -5.28 7.35
C PRO A 108 -18.06 -5.33 8.80
N ALA A 109 -17.18 -5.71 9.71
CA ALA A 109 -17.48 -5.63 11.14
C ALA A 109 -17.81 -4.17 11.49
N LYS A 110 -18.90 -3.96 12.23
CA LYS A 110 -19.39 -2.64 12.68
C LYS A 110 -18.47 -1.94 13.70
N TYR A 111 -17.23 -2.34 13.83
CA TYR A 111 -16.32 -1.74 14.77
C TYR A 111 -15.58 -0.58 14.12
N THR A 112 -15.98 0.63 14.45
CA THR A 112 -15.22 1.84 14.17
C THR A 112 -14.45 2.19 15.45
N PRO A 113 -13.12 2.10 15.48
CA PRO A 113 -12.38 2.56 16.66
C PRO A 113 -12.61 4.07 16.84
N GLU A 114 -12.95 4.51 18.04
CA GLU A 114 -12.96 5.92 18.40
C GLU A 114 -11.52 6.43 18.46
N LEU A 115 -11.07 7.03 17.37
CA LEU A 115 -9.77 7.67 17.27
C LEU A 115 -9.99 9.17 17.28
N ASN A 116 -9.46 9.85 18.27
CA ASN A 116 -9.64 11.29 18.48
C ASN A 116 -8.44 12.06 17.92
N TYR A 117 -8.33 12.10 16.57
CA TYR A 117 -7.29 12.84 15.87
C TYR A 117 -7.87 14.10 15.20
N SER A 118 -7.09 15.19 15.24
CA SER A 118 -7.46 16.46 14.59
C SER A 118 -7.33 16.41 13.07
N TYR A 119 -6.56 15.46 12.54
CA TYR A 119 -6.31 15.28 11.11
C TYR A 119 -6.36 13.81 10.72
N GLU A 120 -6.70 13.56 9.47
CA GLU A 120 -6.76 12.23 8.86
C GLU A 120 -5.95 12.20 7.57
N LEU A 121 -5.34 11.05 7.29
CA LEU A 121 -4.72 10.78 6.01
C LEU A 121 -5.70 10.01 5.11
N ILE A 122 -6.07 10.64 4.01
CA ILE A 122 -6.85 10.01 2.95
C ILE A 122 -5.87 9.54 1.88
N VAL A 123 -5.94 8.26 1.54
CA VAL A 123 -5.15 7.66 0.46
C VAL A 123 -6.10 7.29 -0.67
N ALA A 124 -6.04 8.01 -1.77
CA ALA A 124 -6.79 7.70 -2.97
C ALA A 124 -5.89 7.01 -4.00
N ILE A 125 -6.32 5.85 -4.52
CA ILE A 125 -5.61 5.13 -5.58
C ILE A 125 -6.49 5.17 -6.83
N ALA A 126 -6.00 5.81 -7.87
CA ALA A 126 -6.71 6.02 -9.13
C ALA A 126 -5.90 5.51 -10.33
N ASN A 127 -6.55 5.38 -11.48
CA ASN A 127 -5.84 5.20 -12.73
C ASN A 127 -5.12 6.49 -13.11
N GLU A 128 -4.02 6.35 -13.83
CA GLU A 128 -3.25 7.51 -14.35
C GLU A 128 -4.17 8.53 -15.05
N GLY A 129 -3.87 9.82 -14.85
CA GLY A 129 -4.64 10.94 -15.40
C GLY A 129 -5.92 11.28 -14.64
N ARG A 130 -6.17 10.68 -13.46
CA ARG A 130 -7.35 10.99 -12.64
C ARG A 130 -7.07 11.90 -11.45
N THR A 131 -5.83 12.31 -11.26
CA THR A 131 -5.42 13.18 -10.15
C THR A 131 -6.28 14.43 -10.05
N ASP A 132 -6.52 15.13 -11.17
CA ASP A 132 -7.28 16.38 -11.15
C ASP A 132 -8.73 16.19 -10.71
N GLN A 133 -9.36 15.08 -11.11
CA GLN A 133 -10.72 14.76 -10.68
C GLN A 133 -10.78 14.51 -9.16
N VAL A 134 -9.83 13.74 -8.63
CA VAL A 134 -9.72 13.47 -7.19
C VAL A 134 -9.43 14.75 -6.41
N MET A 135 -8.47 15.55 -6.87
CA MET A 135 -8.08 16.78 -6.19
C MET A 135 -9.15 17.87 -6.24
N ASN A 136 -9.91 17.96 -7.33
CA ASN A 136 -11.04 18.88 -7.42
C ASN A 136 -12.14 18.50 -6.42
N ALA A 137 -12.48 17.22 -6.31
CA ALA A 137 -13.41 16.74 -5.29
C ALA A 137 -12.89 17.01 -3.87
N ALA A 138 -11.61 16.74 -3.61
CA ALA A 138 -10.99 16.97 -2.31
C ALA A 138 -11.00 18.45 -1.92
N ARG A 139 -10.67 19.35 -2.85
CA ARG A 139 -10.71 20.81 -2.62
C ARG A 139 -12.14 21.30 -2.37
N ALA A 140 -13.12 20.78 -3.10
CA ALA A 140 -14.53 21.10 -2.88
C ALA A 140 -14.99 20.67 -1.47
N ALA A 141 -14.39 19.62 -0.89
CA ALA A 141 -14.59 19.17 0.47
C ALA A 141 -13.66 19.84 1.51
N GLY A 142 -12.92 20.88 1.14
CA GLY A 142 -12.10 21.67 2.06
C GLY A 142 -10.64 21.20 2.22
N ALA A 143 -10.17 20.23 1.45
CA ALA A 143 -8.76 19.83 1.51
C ALA A 143 -7.85 20.92 0.90
N ALA A 144 -6.75 21.25 1.60
CA ALA A 144 -5.81 22.28 1.16
C ALA A 144 -4.95 21.84 -0.04
N GLY A 145 -4.62 20.53 -0.13
CA GLY A 145 -3.79 19.97 -1.19
C GLY A 145 -3.54 18.49 -0.97
N GLY A 146 -2.71 17.90 -1.83
CA GLY A 146 -2.31 16.49 -1.74
C GLY A 146 -0.96 16.24 -2.39
N THR A 147 -0.38 15.07 -2.13
CA THR A 147 0.85 14.58 -2.75
C THR A 147 0.53 13.42 -3.65
N VAL A 148 1.02 13.44 -4.88
CA VAL A 148 0.80 12.39 -5.86
C VAL A 148 2.05 11.52 -5.97
N LEU A 149 1.86 10.21 -5.91
CA LEU A 149 2.87 9.20 -6.14
C LEU A 149 2.46 8.40 -7.37
N HIS A 150 3.40 8.12 -8.25
CA HIS A 150 3.18 7.27 -9.41
C HIS A 150 3.59 5.84 -9.11
N GLY A 151 2.79 4.88 -9.54
CA GLY A 151 3.05 3.47 -9.30
C GLY A 151 2.36 2.58 -10.32
N LYS A 152 2.60 1.29 -10.20
CA LYS A 152 1.95 0.27 -11.03
C LYS A 152 1.08 -0.63 -10.18
N GLY A 153 -0.15 -0.86 -10.65
CA GLY A 153 -1.00 -1.89 -10.05
C GLY A 153 -0.48 -3.28 -10.41
N THR A 154 -0.28 -4.15 -9.43
CA THR A 154 0.22 -5.52 -9.67
C THR A 154 -0.90 -6.52 -10.02
N GLY A 155 -2.05 -6.00 -10.38
CA GLY A 155 -3.10 -6.72 -11.07
C GLY A 155 -4.05 -7.54 -10.20
N SER A 156 -5.24 -7.69 -10.75
CA SER A 156 -6.14 -8.82 -10.53
C SER A 156 -5.92 -9.82 -11.66
N GLU A 157 -6.30 -11.09 -11.47
CA GLU A 157 -6.29 -12.15 -12.49
C GLU A 157 -7.05 -11.80 -13.77
N ASN A 158 -7.84 -10.72 -13.76
CA ASN A 158 -8.61 -10.17 -14.87
C ASN A 158 -7.97 -8.93 -15.53
N ALA A 159 -6.67 -8.68 -15.32
CA ALA A 159 -5.98 -7.68 -16.11
C ALA A 159 -6.09 -8.05 -17.58
N GLU A 160 -6.55 -7.13 -18.42
CA GLU A 160 -6.69 -7.34 -19.87
C GLU A 160 -5.37 -7.86 -20.43
N LYS A 161 -5.38 -9.13 -20.83
CA LYS A 161 -4.24 -9.77 -21.48
C LYS A 161 -4.25 -9.38 -22.95
N PHE A 162 -3.46 -8.39 -23.31
CA PHE A 162 -3.16 -8.12 -24.69
C PHE A 162 -1.96 -8.97 -25.12
N TYR A 163 -2.15 -9.92 -26.04
CA TYR A 163 -1.12 -10.86 -26.52
C TYR A 163 -0.35 -11.61 -25.40
N ASN A 164 -1.03 -12.10 -24.36
CA ASN A 164 -0.43 -12.77 -23.21
C ASN A 164 0.56 -11.94 -22.37
N VAL A 165 0.62 -10.63 -22.60
CA VAL A 165 1.36 -9.71 -21.74
C VAL A 165 0.40 -9.07 -20.77
N SER A 166 0.60 -9.30 -19.46
CA SER A 166 -0.12 -8.59 -18.42
C SER A 166 0.34 -7.13 -18.41
N ILE A 167 -0.48 -6.23 -18.91
CA ILE A 167 -0.20 -4.80 -18.85
C ILE A 167 -0.59 -4.34 -17.44
N ALA A 168 0.41 -4.16 -16.58
CA ALA A 168 0.20 -3.52 -15.29
C ALA A 168 -0.26 -2.08 -15.53
N SER A 169 -1.49 -1.76 -15.10
CA SER A 169 -2.02 -0.40 -15.27
C SER A 169 -1.26 0.59 -14.38
N GLU A 170 -0.84 1.72 -14.98
CA GLU A 170 -0.29 2.83 -14.23
C GLU A 170 -1.32 3.35 -13.22
N LYS A 171 -0.85 3.65 -12.01
CA LYS A 171 -1.68 4.12 -10.89
C LYS A 171 -1.09 5.40 -10.32
N GLU A 172 -1.98 6.27 -9.90
CA GLU A 172 -1.66 7.44 -9.08
C GLU A 172 -2.17 7.18 -7.66
N VAL A 173 -1.27 7.33 -6.70
CA VAL A 173 -1.59 7.27 -5.26
C VAL A 173 -1.56 8.69 -4.73
N ILE A 174 -2.69 9.20 -4.31
CA ILE A 174 -2.86 10.58 -3.88
C ILE A 174 -3.03 10.56 -2.36
N LEU A 175 -2.10 11.21 -1.67
CA LEU A 175 -2.11 11.36 -0.22
C LEU A 175 -2.68 12.75 0.12
N ILE A 176 -3.76 12.80 0.85
CA ILE A 176 -4.45 14.03 1.24
C ILE A 176 -4.56 14.06 2.76
N VAL A 177 -4.09 15.14 3.38
CA VAL A 177 -4.30 15.39 4.80
C VAL A 177 -5.47 16.34 4.96
N ALA A 178 -6.50 15.92 5.67
CA ALA A 178 -7.70 16.71 5.94
C ALA A 178 -7.97 16.79 7.45
N LYS A 179 -8.73 17.79 7.88
CA LYS A 179 -9.22 17.86 9.26
C LYS A 179 -10.23 16.72 9.47
N ALA A 180 -10.14 16.08 10.63
CA ALA A 180 -11.19 15.19 11.10
C ALA A 180 -12.40 16.03 11.49
N GLU A 181 -13.57 15.76 10.91
CA GLU A 181 -14.85 16.34 11.35
C GLU A 181 -15.48 15.50 12.45
#